data_e0bf24e2dd93b43ca9baf6c2a87cc1db
#
_entry.id   e0bf24e2dd93b43ca9baf6c2a87cc1db
#
_cell.length_a   1.000
_cell.length_b   1.000
_cell.length_c   1.000
_cell.angle_alpha   90.00
_cell.angle_beta   90.00
_cell.angle_gamma   90.00
#
_symmetry.space_group_name_H-M   'P 1'
#
loop_
_entity.id
_entity.type
_entity.pdbx_description
1 polymer ?
#
loop_
_entity_poly.entity_id
_entity_poly.type
_entity_poly.pdbx_seq_one_letter_code
_entity_poly.pdbx_strand_id
1 'polypeptide(L)'
;MSETAVLYRMVMPDHTCPYGLKALDLLKRKGFSVEDRHLETRAETDAFKAEHDVKTTPQVFIDGKRIGGYDALRTHFGLRVQDPKAVTYTPIVALFSMTALMALAVSHAVYGTPFTVRGAEWFIGFRWPCWHC
;
A
#
# COMPACT_ATOMS: atom_id res chain seq x y z
N MET A 1 -19.95 -22.81 -13.56
CA MET A 1 -20.90 -22.38 -12.52
C MET A 1 -20.40 -21.07 -11.98
N SER A 2 -21.15 -19.97 -12.15
CA SER A 2 -20.76 -18.68 -11.60
C SER A 2 -21.10 -18.67 -10.12
N GLU A 3 -20.07 -18.62 -9.27
CA GLU A 3 -20.27 -18.46 -7.84
C GLU A 3 -20.91 -17.10 -7.56
N THR A 4 -21.85 -17.06 -6.61
CA THR A 4 -22.59 -15.84 -6.28
C THR A 4 -21.93 -15.13 -5.11
N ALA A 5 -21.66 -13.85 -5.27
CA ALA A 5 -21.12 -13.01 -4.20
C ALA A 5 -22.09 -11.86 -3.90
N VAL A 6 -22.34 -11.61 -2.62
CA VAL A 6 -23.13 -10.47 -2.14
C VAL A 6 -22.17 -9.46 -1.52
N LEU A 7 -22.23 -8.23 -2.01
CA LEU A 7 -21.40 -7.13 -1.52
C LEU A 7 -22.26 -6.05 -0.86
N TYR A 8 -22.03 -5.81 0.42
CA TYR A 8 -22.61 -4.68 1.14
C TYR A 8 -21.61 -3.53 1.18
N ARG A 9 -21.94 -2.40 0.57
CA ARG A 9 -21.08 -1.23 0.57
C ARG A 9 -21.85 0.05 0.84
N MET A 10 -21.19 1.01 1.45
CA MET A 10 -21.74 2.32 1.73
C MET A 10 -21.67 3.18 0.46
N VAL A 11 -22.82 3.70 0.04
CA VAL A 11 -22.97 4.61 -1.08
C VAL A 11 -23.88 5.76 -0.63
N MET A 12 -23.29 6.81 -0.12
CA MET A 12 -24.00 8.03 0.26
C MET A 12 -23.82 9.11 -0.83
N PRO A 13 -24.73 10.09 -0.94
CA PRO A 13 -24.59 11.18 -1.91
C PRO A 13 -23.27 11.96 -1.75
N ASP A 14 -22.81 12.12 -0.52
CA ASP A 14 -21.61 12.88 -0.18
C ASP A 14 -20.36 12.02 -0.12
N HIS A 15 -20.50 10.69 -0.02
CA HIS A 15 -19.37 9.80 0.17
C HIS A 15 -19.59 8.40 -0.36
N THR A 16 -18.79 8.02 -1.36
CA THR A 16 -18.72 6.65 -1.85
C THR A 16 -17.45 5.99 -1.34
N CYS A 17 -17.58 4.86 -0.65
CA CYS A 17 -16.44 4.14 -0.10
C CYS A 17 -15.55 3.56 -1.22
N PRO A 18 -14.29 3.99 -1.38
CA PRO A 18 -13.41 3.50 -2.45
C PRO A 18 -13.06 2.01 -2.30
N TYR A 19 -13.04 1.50 -1.08
CA TYR A 19 -12.79 0.08 -0.82
C TYR A 19 -13.95 -0.80 -1.29
N GLY A 20 -15.19 -0.29 -1.23
CA GLY A 20 -16.35 -0.97 -1.80
C GLY A 20 -16.26 -1.12 -3.33
N LEU A 21 -15.83 -0.07 -4.02
CA LEU A 21 -15.61 -0.12 -5.47
C LEU A 21 -14.48 -1.08 -5.85
N LYS A 22 -13.38 -1.08 -5.08
CA LYS A 22 -12.27 -2.02 -5.29
C LYS A 22 -12.69 -3.48 -5.06
N ALA A 23 -13.54 -3.74 -4.07
CA ALA A 23 -14.08 -5.08 -3.82
C ALA A 23 -14.97 -5.54 -4.97
N LEU A 24 -15.86 -4.67 -5.46
CA LEU A 24 -16.73 -4.94 -6.61
C LEU A 24 -15.92 -5.29 -7.87
N ASP A 25 -14.93 -4.47 -8.20
CA ASP A 25 -14.05 -4.68 -9.34
C ASP A 25 -13.27 -6.01 -9.24
N LEU A 26 -12.74 -6.32 -8.05
CA LEU A 26 -12.02 -7.56 -7.82
C LEU A 26 -12.92 -8.79 -8.00
N LEU A 27 -14.14 -8.78 -7.48
CA LEU A 27 -15.10 -9.88 -7.64
C LEU A 27 -15.49 -10.08 -9.11
N LYS A 28 -15.76 -8.99 -9.83
CA LYS A 28 -16.05 -9.05 -11.28
C LYS A 28 -14.89 -9.62 -12.09
N ARG A 29 -13.65 -9.21 -11.80
CA ARG A 29 -12.45 -9.77 -12.46
C ARG A 29 -12.25 -11.25 -12.17
N LYS A 30 -12.72 -11.74 -11.04
CA LYS A 30 -12.66 -13.15 -10.68
C LYS A 30 -13.83 -13.98 -11.24
N GLY A 31 -14.78 -13.33 -11.94
CA GLY A 31 -15.88 -13.99 -12.61
C GLY A 31 -17.08 -14.30 -11.71
N PHE A 32 -17.17 -13.68 -10.54
CA PHE A 32 -18.32 -13.83 -9.65
C PHE A 32 -19.54 -13.07 -10.18
N SER A 33 -20.73 -13.66 -9.99
CA SER A 33 -21.98 -12.94 -10.12
C SER A 33 -22.21 -12.12 -8.86
N VAL A 34 -22.06 -10.78 -8.95
CA VAL A 34 -22.08 -9.90 -7.77
C VAL A 34 -23.44 -9.25 -7.60
N GLU A 35 -24.07 -9.52 -6.46
CA GLU A 35 -25.23 -8.77 -5.97
C GLU A 35 -24.72 -7.59 -5.13
N ASP A 36 -24.82 -6.38 -5.68
CA ASP A 36 -24.33 -5.16 -5.03
C ASP A 36 -25.45 -4.51 -4.22
N ARG A 37 -25.35 -4.57 -2.90
CA ARG A 37 -26.31 -3.98 -1.96
C ARG A 37 -25.75 -2.69 -1.38
N HIS A 38 -26.43 -1.59 -1.67
CA HIS A 38 -26.05 -0.27 -1.21
C HIS A 38 -26.64 0.02 0.18
N LEU A 39 -25.82 0.58 1.04
CA LEU A 39 -26.21 1.18 2.30
C LEU A 39 -26.18 2.70 2.07
N GLU A 40 -27.34 3.31 1.95
CA GLU A 40 -27.46 4.71 1.52
C GLU A 40 -27.42 5.67 2.71
N THR A 41 -27.79 5.17 3.88
CA THR A 41 -27.84 5.98 5.09
C THR A 41 -26.88 5.48 6.16
N ARG A 42 -26.51 6.39 7.05
CA ARG A 42 -25.66 6.05 8.19
C ARG A 42 -26.39 5.12 9.16
N ALA A 43 -27.70 5.33 9.33
CA ALA A 43 -28.52 4.48 10.18
C ALA A 43 -28.57 3.02 9.67
N GLU A 44 -28.74 2.83 8.36
CA GLU A 44 -28.68 1.50 7.73
C GLU A 44 -27.30 0.85 7.90
N THR A 45 -26.26 1.64 7.73
CA THR A 45 -24.89 1.16 7.92
C THR A 45 -24.64 0.69 9.36
N ASP A 46 -25.12 1.41 10.32
CA ASP A 46 -24.95 1.09 11.75
C ASP A 46 -25.86 -0.09 12.15
N ALA A 47 -27.09 -0.15 11.63
CA ALA A 47 -27.98 -1.32 11.81
C ALA A 47 -27.35 -2.59 11.20
N PHE A 48 -26.81 -2.52 9.99
CA PHE A 48 -26.11 -3.61 9.35
C PHE A 48 -24.88 -4.07 10.15
N LYS A 49 -24.11 -3.13 10.69
CA LYS A 49 -22.95 -3.47 11.54
C LYS A 49 -23.38 -4.18 12.84
N ALA A 50 -24.48 -3.74 13.44
CA ALA A 50 -25.01 -4.36 14.65
C ALA A 50 -25.57 -5.77 14.37
N GLU A 51 -26.31 -5.94 13.26
CA GLU A 51 -26.91 -7.22 12.88
C GLU A 51 -25.85 -8.29 12.57
N HIS A 52 -24.79 -7.91 11.85
CA HIS A 52 -23.75 -8.84 11.42
C HIS A 52 -22.52 -8.87 12.33
N ASP A 53 -22.53 -8.13 13.45
CA ASP A 53 -21.38 -7.97 14.36
C ASP A 53 -20.07 -7.60 13.62
N VAL A 54 -20.12 -6.55 12.81
CA VAL A 54 -18.99 -6.07 12.03
C VAL A 54 -18.65 -4.61 12.34
N LYS A 55 -17.38 -4.29 12.36
CA LYS A 55 -16.90 -2.94 12.67
C LYS A 55 -16.82 -2.03 11.45
N THR A 56 -16.67 -2.61 10.27
CA THR A 56 -16.35 -1.86 9.04
C THR A 56 -17.16 -2.33 7.84
N THR A 57 -17.34 -1.45 6.88
CA THR A 57 -17.82 -1.72 5.52
C THR A 57 -16.70 -1.42 4.53
N PRO A 58 -16.59 -2.08 3.36
CA PRO A 58 -17.53 -3.06 2.79
C PRO A 58 -17.46 -4.43 3.45
N GLN A 59 -18.52 -5.24 3.28
CA GLN A 59 -18.56 -6.65 3.65
C GLN A 59 -18.96 -7.50 2.46
N VAL A 60 -18.24 -8.59 2.27
CA VAL A 60 -18.42 -9.53 1.15
C VAL A 60 -18.83 -10.89 1.70
N PHE A 61 -19.85 -11.46 1.09
CA PHE A 61 -20.32 -12.82 1.33
C PHE A 61 -20.19 -13.60 0.02
N ILE A 62 -19.58 -14.77 0.06
CA ILE A 62 -19.47 -15.69 -1.06
C ILE A 62 -20.21 -16.96 -0.68
N ASP A 63 -21.17 -17.38 -1.46
CA ASP A 63 -22.03 -18.54 -1.22
C ASP A 63 -22.65 -18.56 0.21
N GLY A 64 -23.05 -17.39 0.70
CA GLY A 64 -23.60 -17.20 2.04
C GLY A 64 -22.57 -17.18 3.17
N LYS A 65 -21.29 -17.42 2.88
CA LYS A 65 -20.21 -17.35 3.87
C LYS A 65 -19.58 -15.95 3.87
N ARG A 66 -19.52 -15.36 5.06
CA ARG A 66 -18.87 -14.06 5.24
C ARG A 66 -17.34 -14.18 5.05
N ILE A 67 -16.80 -13.45 4.11
CA ILE A 67 -15.36 -13.32 3.89
C ILE A 67 -14.81 -12.13 4.68
N GLY A 68 -15.53 -10.99 4.66
CA GLY A 68 -15.15 -9.78 5.36
C GLY A 68 -14.95 -8.59 4.42
N GLY A 69 -14.04 -7.68 4.79
CA GLY A 69 -13.74 -6.48 4.02
C GLY A 69 -12.84 -6.73 2.81
N TYR A 70 -12.43 -5.65 2.14
CA TYR A 70 -11.61 -5.72 0.93
C TYR A 70 -10.26 -6.45 1.16
N ASP A 71 -9.62 -6.23 2.29
CA ASP A 71 -8.32 -6.87 2.59
C ASP A 71 -8.48 -8.38 2.84
N ALA A 72 -9.54 -8.78 3.56
CA ALA A 72 -9.88 -10.19 3.74
C ALA A 72 -10.21 -10.87 2.39
N LEU A 73 -10.91 -10.17 1.49
CA LEU A 73 -11.18 -10.64 0.14
C LEU A 73 -9.91 -10.83 -0.68
N ARG A 74 -8.94 -9.92 -0.58
CA ARG A 74 -7.63 -10.07 -1.22
C ARG A 74 -6.88 -11.28 -0.70
N THR A 75 -6.87 -11.48 0.62
CA THR A 75 -6.25 -12.64 1.25
C THR A 75 -6.91 -13.94 0.79
N HIS A 76 -8.24 -13.96 0.70
CA HIS A 76 -9.01 -15.11 0.21
C HIS A 76 -8.60 -15.52 -1.22
N PHE A 77 -8.31 -14.55 -2.08
CA PHE A 77 -7.82 -14.80 -3.44
C PHE A 77 -6.30 -14.94 -3.55
N GLY A 78 -5.58 -15.05 -2.45
CA GLY A 78 -4.11 -15.16 -2.44
C GLY A 78 -3.36 -13.93 -2.96
N LEU A 79 -4.03 -12.76 -2.98
CA LEU A 79 -3.42 -11.51 -3.40
C LEU A 79 -2.72 -10.83 -2.22
N ARG A 80 -1.57 -10.20 -2.50
CA ARG A 80 -0.84 -9.44 -1.48
C ARG A 80 -1.70 -8.29 -0.97
N VAL A 81 -1.94 -8.26 0.33
CA VAL A 81 -2.54 -7.12 1.01
C VAL A 81 -1.47 -6.05 1.17
N GLN A 82 -1.74 -4.83 0.71
CA GLN A 82 -0.86 -3.69 0.97
C GLN A 82 -1.11 -3.18 2.39
N ASP A 83 -0.07 -3.18 3.20
CA ASP A 83 -0.12 -2.52 4.49
C ASP A 83 -0.19 -0.99 4.23
N PRO A 84 -1.27 -0.30 4.65
CA PRO A 84 -1.39 1.15 4.44
C PRO A 84 -0.32 1.94 5.21
N LYS A 85 0.35 1.32 6.18
CA LYS A 85 1.46 1.90 6.94
C LYS A 85 2.83 1.60 6.35
N ALA A 86 2.92 0.71 5.35
CA ALA A 86 4.18 0.38 4.70
C ALA A 86 4.63 1.56 3.82
N VAL A 87 5.59 2.31 4.31
CA VAL A 87 6.23 3.38 3.54
C VAL A 87 7.25 2.76 2.60
N THR A 88 7.02 2.88 1.29
CA THR A 88 7.94 2.39 0.28
C THR A 88 8.86 3.51 -0.18
N TYR A 89 10.12 3.44 0.16
CA TYR A 89 11.14 4.41 -0.26
C TYR A 89 11.80 4.08 -1.61
N THR A 90 11.46 2.94 -2.21
CA THR A 90 12.06 2.45 -3.46
C THR A 90 12.10 3.49 -4.59
N PRO A 91 11.01 4.22 -4.91
CA PRO A 91 11.05 5.22 -5.98
C PRO A 91 11.97 6.41 -5.65
N ILE A 92 12.05 6.79 -4.38
CA ILE A 92 12.90 7.88 -3.92
C ILE A 92 14.37 7.49 -4.02
N VAL A 93 14.71 6.29 -3.56
CA VAL A 93 16.08 5.74 -3.66
C VAL A 93 16.51 5.60 -5.12
N ALA A 94 15.63 5.16 -6.01
CA ALA A 94 15.92 5.06 -7.44
C ALA A 94 16.24 6.43 -8.07
N LEU A 95 15.48 7.46 -7.72
CA LEU A 95 15.73 8.84 -8.17
C LEU A 95 17.09 9.35 -7.71
N PHE A 96 17.41 9.18 -6.42
CA PHE A 96 18.70 9.63 -5.87
C PHE A 96 19.87 8.88 -6.47
N SER A 97 19.75 7.56 -6.71
CA SER A 97 20.82 6.79 -7.34
C SER A 97 21.07 7.21 -8.79
N MET A 98 20.01 7.49 -9.57
CA MET A 98 20.17 8.00 -10.93
C MET A 98 20.82 9.39 -10.98
N THR A 99 20.44 10.29 -10.10
CA THR A 99 21.06 11.64 -10.03
C THR A 99 22.53 11.56 -9.62
N ALA A 100 22.88 10.69 -8.69
CA ALA A 100 24.27 10.47 -8.28
C ALA A 100 25.12 9.90 -9.42
N LEU A 101 24.60 8.94 -10.18
CA LEU A 101 25.29 8.37 -11.35
C LEU A 101 25.49 9.42 -12.45
N MET A 102 24.48 10.25 -12.72
CA MET A 102 24.59 11.34 -13.70
C MET A 102 25.62 12.39 -13.27
N ALA A 103 25.64 12.76 -11.99
CA ALA A 103 26.63 13.69 -11.46
C ALA A 103 28.07 13.15 -11.61
N LEU A 104 28.28 11.85 -11.33
CA LEU A 104 29.57 11.18 -11.52
C LEU A 104 29.97 11.15 -13.02
N ALA A 105 29.04 10.82 -13.91
CA ALA A 105 29.30 10.79 -15.34
C ALA A 105 29.69 12.17 -15.89
N VAL A 106 28.98 13.23 -15.48
CA VAL A 106 29.28 14.61 -15.89
C VAL A 106 30.61 15.06 -15.33
N SER A 107 30.92 14.76 -14.07
CA SER A 107 32.22 15.11 -13.48
C SER A 107 33.38 14.42 -14.17
N HIS A 108 33.20 13.16 -14.58
CA HIS A 108 34.20 12.42 -15.36
C HIS A 108 34.39 13.00 -16.77
N ALA A 109 33.32 13.44 -17.41
CA ALA A 109 33.36 14.01 -18.76
C ALA A 109 33.99 15.41 -18.75
N VAL A 110 33.74 16.22 -17.73
CA VAL A 110 34.20 17.63 -17.69
C VAL A 110 35.61 17.76 -17.09
N TYR A 111 35.94 16.96 -16.05
CA TYR A 111 37.20 17.15 -15.33
C TYR A 111 38.25 16.08 -15.63
N GLY A 112 37.92 15.01 -16.38
CA GLY A 112 38.86 13.97 -16.82
C GLY A 112 39.62 13.24 -15.70
N THR A 113 39.31 13.52 -14.44
CA THR A 113 39.95 12.91 -13.29
C THR A 113 38.95 12.07 -12.51
N PRO A 114 39.32 10.83 -12.09
CA PRO A 114 38.47 10.10 -11.17
C PRO A 114 38.32 10.97 -9.91
N PHE A 115 37.08 11.12 -9.45
CA PHE A 115 36.78 11.75 -8.17
C PHE A 115 37.43 10.92 -7.05
N THR A 116 38.73 11.12 -6.86
CA THR A 116 39.40 10.63 -5.67
C THR A 116 38.90 11.49 -4.53
N VAL A 117 38.14 10.92 -3.62
CA VAL A 117 37.76 11.53 -2.36
C VAL A 117 39.04 11.76 -1.56
N ARG A 118 39.74 12.87 -1.86
CA ARG A 118 40.95 13.29 -1.15
C ARG A 118 40.63 13.81 0.25
N GLY A 119 39.43 13.54 0.74
CA GLY A 119 38.92 13.94 2.06
C GLY A 119 38.96 12.85 3.14
N ALA A 120 39.36 11.64 2.81
CA ALA A 120 39.44 10.57 3.84
C ALA A 120 40.72 10.67 4.70
N GLU A 121 41.68 11.48 4.28
CA GLU A 121 42.92 11.66 5.03
C GLU A 121 42.77 12.49 6.34
N TRP A 122 41.67 13.25 6.43
CA TRP A 122 41.44 14.08 7.62
C TRP A 122 40.92 13.31 8.82
N PHE A 123 40.41 12.08 8.66
CA PHE A 123 39.90 11.29 9.77
C PHE A 123 40.93 10.35 10.43
N ILE A 124 42.12 10.15 9.83
CA ILE A 124 43.14 9.27 10.38
C ILE A 124 44.17 10.05 11.25
N GLY A 125 44.12 11.38 11.23
CA GLY A 125 45.05 12.26 11.96
C GLY A 125 44.65 12.59 13.41
N PHE A 126 43.49 12.12 13.90
CA PHE A 126 43.17 12.32 15.32
C PHE A 126 43.78 11.20 16.16
N ARG A 127 45.08 11.29 16.29
CA ARG A 127 45.89 10.53 17.26
C ARG A 127 45.46 10.98 18.67
N TRP A 128 44.71 10.14 19.35
CA TRP A 128 44.39 10.31 20.77
C TRP A 128 45.69 10.36 21.56
N PRO A 129 45.97 11.40 22.35
CA PRO A 129 47.09 11.35 23.26
C PRO A 129 46.81 10.31 24.35
N CYS A 130 47.67 9.30 24.44
CA CYS A 130 47.71 8.40 25.58
C CYS A 130 47.85 9.22 26.86
N TRP A 131 46.80 9.25 27.64
CA TRP A 131 46.87 9.61 29.04
C TRP A 131 47.29 8.36 29.83
N HIS A 132 48.58 8.18 29.89
CA HIS A 132 49.22 7.41 30.98
C HIS A 132 50.30 8.28 31.54
N CYS A 133 49.98 8.93 32.64
CA CYS A 133 50.78 9.16 33.86
C CYS A 133 49.86 9.76 34.92
#